data_a19d4dbad75e2a58681f52e8dc754a27
#
_entry.id   a19d4dbad75e2a58681f52e8dc754a27
#
_cell.length_a   1.000
_cell.length_b   1.000
_cell.length_c   1.000
_cell.angle_alpha   90.00
_cell.angle_beta   90.00
_cell.angle_gamma   90.00
#
_symmetry.space_group_name_H-M   'P 1'
#
loop_
_entity.id
_entity.type
_entity.pdbx_description
1 polymer ?
#
loop_
_entity_poly.entity_id
_entity_poly.type
_entity_poly.pdbx_seq_one_letter_code
_entity_poly.pdbx_strand_id
1 'polypeptide(L)'
;VKLNLGCGLASLPGWVNIDAVALPGVDAVWNLDGQGQWPWADGSVTEILASHVFEHVERPAWFMAQSWRVLANDGILDIRVPYYKHVFAFTDPTHKRFCTELTFDYWVPGGAVGLHEAYGAGFGSVEGGPRFTYDGISLVGEQQEELRVVLRKLP
;
A
#
# COMPACT_ATOMS: atom_id res chain seq x y z
N VAL A 1 15.56 6.16 1.20
CA VAL A 1 15.31 5.24 0.08
C VAL A 1 13.84 5.37 -0.33
N LYS A 2 13.55 5.28 -1.64
CA LYS A 2 12.18 5.19 -2.19
C LYS A 2 11.95 3.81 -2.80
N LEU A 3 10.79 3.21 -2.55
CA LEU A 3 10.45 1.87 -3.04
C LEU A 3 9.28 1.93 -4.01
N ASN A 4 9.44 1.33 -5.20
CA ASN A 4 8.38 1.10 -6.18
C ASN A 4 8.02 -0.39 -6.13
N LEU A 5 6.96 -0.73 -5.41
CA LEU A 5 6.54 -2.10 -5.14
C LEU A 5 5.66 -2.63 -6.28
N GLY A 6 5.90 -3.89 -6.69
CA GLY A 6 5.18 -4.52 -7.79
C GLY A 6 5.33 -3.72 -9.09
N CYS A 7 6.56 -3.29 -9.38
CA CYS A 7 6.80 -2.32 -10.47
C CYS A 7 6.50 -2.88 -11.87
N GLY A 8 6.46 -4.20 -12.03
CA GLY A 8 6.31 -4.80 -13.36
C GLY A 8 7.35 -4.23 -14.34
N LEU A 9 6.86 -3.69 -15.46
CA LEU A 9 7.68 -2.98 -16.46
C LEU A 9 7.75 -1.46 -16.25
N ALA A 10 7.08 -0.94 -15.20
CA ALA A 10 7.02 0.49 -14.88
C ALA A 10 8.09 0.90 -13.86
N SER A 11 9.36 0.62 -14.18
CA SER A 11 10.49 1.04 -13.33
C SER A 11 10.61 2.56 -13.27
N LEU A 12 10.97 3.09 -12.10
CA LEU A 12 11.12 4.52 -11.85
C LEU A 12 12.58 4.86 -11.58
N PRO A 13 13.18 5.83 -12.29
CA PRO A 13 14.52 6.30 -12.01
C PRO A 13 14.65 6.88 -10.59
N GLY A 14 15.69 6.49 -9.86
CA GLY A 14 15.94 6.97 -8.48
C GLY A 14 15.10 6.26 -7.40
N TRP A 15 14.33 5.25 -7.75
CA TRP A 15 13.63 4.35 -6.85
C TRP A 15 14.28 2.97 -6.85
N VAL A 16 14.11 2.21 -5.79
CA VAL A 16 14.35 0.77 -5.80
C VAL A 16 13.09 0.10 -6.34
N ASN A 17 13.20 -0.48 -7.52
CA ASN A 17 12.11 -1.12 -8.24
C ASN A 17 12.04 -2.60 -7.86
N ILE A 18 10.90 -3.01 -7.30
CA ILE A 18 10.72 -4.34 -6.69
C ILE A 18 9.56 -5.05 -7.38
N ASP A 19 9.77 -6.31 -7.72
CA ASP A 19 8.70 -7.19 -8.21
C ASP A 19 8.94 -8.62 -7.72
N ALA A 20 7.90 -9.45 -7.74
CA ALA A 20 8.02 -10.88 -7.45
C ALA A 20 8.70 -11.65 -8.59
N VAL A 21 8.78 -11.06 -9.78
CA VAL A 21 9.35 -11.63 -11.00
C VAL A 21 10.54 -10.78 -11.46
N ALA A 22 11.60 -11.45 -11.91
CA ALA A 22 12.76 -10.79 -12.52
C ALA A 22 12.41 -10.27 -13.93
N LEU A 23 12.05 -8.98 -13.99
CA LEU A 23 11.72 -8.27 -15.24
C LEU A 23 12.76 -7.18 -15.52
N PRO A 24 12.87 -6.70 -16.78
CA PRO A 24 13.72 -5.56 -17.10
C PRO A 24 13.38 -4.34 -16.24
N GLY A 25 14.38 -3.77 -15.57
CA GLY A 25 14.22 -2.61 -14.70
C GLY A 25 13.87 -2.93 -13.24
N VAL A 26 13.71 -4.21 -12.88
CA VAL A 26 13.57 -4.66 -11.48
C VAL A 26 14.95 -4.67 -10.83
N ASP A 27 15.10 -3.93 -9.74
CA ASP A 27 16.36 -3.85 -8.96
C ASP A 27 16.43 -4.96 -7.91
N ALA A 28 15.28 -5.38 -7.37
CA ALA A 28 15.19 -6.43 -6.35
C ALA A 28 13.98 -7.34 -6.59
N VAL A 29 14.22 -8.66 -6.64
CA VAL A 29 13.15 -9.65 -6.73
C VAL A 29 12.70 -10.02 -5.32
N TRP A 30 11.45 -9.68 -4.96
CA TRP A 30 10.91 -9.94 -3.63
C TRP A 30 9.40 -10.16 -3.66
N ASN A 31 8.96 -11.26 -3.02
CA ASN A 31 7.53 -11.50 -2.82
C ASN A 31 7.03 -10.77 -1.56
N LEU A 32 6.16 -9.80 -1.75
CA LEU A 32 5.61 -8.97 -0.67
C LEU A 32 4.74 -9.77 0.33
N ASP A 33 4.18 -10.90 -0.09
CA ASP A 33 3.45 -11.86 0.73
C ASP A 33 4.33 -12.95 1.35
N GLY A 34 5.64 -12.89 1.17
CA GLY A 34 6.61 -13.88 1.66
C GLY A 34 6.59 -14.07 3.18
N GLN A 35 7.27 -15.10 3.65
CA GLN A 35 7.24 -15.51 5.06
C GLN A 35 8.11 -14.63 5.98
N GLY A 36 9.06 -13.86 5.46
CA GLY A 36 9.97 -13.02 6.23
C GLY A 36 9.59 -11.55 6.24
N GLN A 37 10.17 -10.79 7.16
CA GLN A 37 10.12 -9.32 7.09
C GLN A 37 10.73 -8.84 5.78
N TRP A 38 10.23 -7.73 5.27
CA TRP A 38 10.82 -7.08 4.12
C TRP A 38 12.28 -6.69 4.40
N PRO A 39 13.19 -6.77 3.42
CA PRO A 39 14.64 -6.66 3.65
C PRO A 39 15.14 -5.24 3.93
N TRP A 40 14.26 -4.28 4.13
CA TRP A 40 14.60 -2.90 4.48
C TRP A 40 14.52 -2.69 5.99
N ALA A 41 15.50 -1.92 6.52
CA ALA A 41 15.54 -1.60 7.94
C ALA A 41 14.36 -0.69 8.35
N ASP A 42 13.99 -0.75 9.62
CA ASP A 42 12.96 0.09 10.21
C ASP A 42 13.30 1.58 9.99
N GLY A 43 12.34 2.35 9.52
CA GLY A 43 12.50 3.78 9.32
C GLY A 43 13.46 4.20 8.20
N SER A 44 13.91 3.30 7.33
CA SER A 44 14.90 3.59 6.30
C SER A 44 14.31 4.12 4.98
N VAL A 45 13.02 4.03 4.80
CA VAL A 45 12.31 4.36 3.56
C VAL A 45 11.54 5.67 3.72
N THR A 46 11.72 6.60 2.80
CA THR A 46 11.01 7.88 2.83
C THR A 46 9.69 7.86 2.05
N GLU A 47 9.61 7.00 1.04
CA GLU A 47 8.43 6.94 0.17
C GLU A 47 8.25 5.53 -0.40
N ILE A 48 7.01 5.05 -0.40
CA ILE A 48 6.58 3.79 -1.03
C ILE A 48 5.50 4.12 -2.04
N LEU A 49 5.67 3.65 -3.28
CA LEU A 49 4.62 3.58 -4.29
C LEU A 49 4.18 2.12 -4.44
N ALA A 50 2.89 1.88 -4.36
CA ALA A 50 2.26 0.58 -4.61
C ALA A 50 1.10 0.78 -5.61
N SER A 51 1.44 0.73 -6.90
CA SER A 51 0.47 0.94 -7.98
C SER A 51 0.01 -0.41 -8.52
N HIS A 52 -1.28 -0.71 -8.37
CA HIS A 52 -1.89 -1.98 -8.75
C HIS A 52 -1.21 -3.21 -8.11
N VAL A 53 -1.03 -3.12 -6.78
CA VAL A 53 -0.40 -4.17 -5.96
C VAL A 53 -1.31 -4.60 -4.82
N PHE A 54 -1.90 -3.63 -4.10
CA PHE A 54 -2.63 -3.90 -2.86
C PHE A 54 -3.85 -4.79 -3.09
N GLU A 55 -4.50 -4.70 -4.24
CA GLU A 55 -5.62 -5.56 -4.63
C GLU A 55 -5.23 -7.03 -4.80
N HIS A 56 -3.96 -7.33 -5.04
CA HIS A 56 -3.44 -8.68 -5.25
C HIS A 56 -2.84 -9.34 -3.99
N VAL A 57 -2.41 -8.58 -2.98
CA VAL A 57 -1.71 -9.17 -1.82
C VAL A 57 -2.63 -10.11 -1.02
N GLU A 58 -2.09 -11.21 -0.52
CA GLU A 58 -2.82 -12.17 0.32
C GLU A 58 -3.10 -11.60 1.71
N ARG A 59 -2.12 -10.89 2.26
CA ARG A 59 -2.09 -10.46 3.66
C ARG A 59 -2.05 -8.94 3.78
N PRO A 60 -3.18 -8.23 3.60
CA PRO A 60 -3.20 -6.76 3.63
C PRO A 60 -2.72 -6.16 4.95
N ALA A 61 -3.05 -6.79 6.08
CA ALA A 61 -2.55 -6.35 7.38
C ALA A 61 -1.02 -6.45 7.49
N TRP A 62 -0.43 -7.53 6.95
CA TRP A 62 1.02 -7.69 6.89
C TRP A 62 1.66 -6.65 5.97
N PHE A 63 1.09 -6.41 4.79
CA PHE A 63 1.55 -5.39 3.86
C PHE A 63 1.59 -4.01 4.53
N MET A 64 0.52 -3.62 5.21
CA MET A 64 0.43 -2.33 5.91
C MET A 64 1.42 -2.26 7.09
N ALA A 65 1.58 -3.36 7.84
CA ALA A 65 2.54 -3.43 8.94
C ALA A 65 3.99 -3.29 8.45
N GLN A 66 4.36 -3.97 7.36
CA GLN A 66 5.70 -3.86 6.79
C GLN A 66 5.95 -2.48 6.17
N SER A 67 4.96 -1.93 5.45
CA SER A 67 5.04 -0.57 4.91
C SER A 67 5.29 0.46 6.04
N TRP A 68 4.52 0.36 7.13
CA TRP A 68 4.69 1.25 8.28
C TRP A 68 6.05 1.06 8.96
N ARG A 69 6.49 -0.18 9.16
CA ARG A 69 7.78 -0.48 9.79
C ARG A 69 8.94 0.16 9.04
N VAL A 70 9.01 -0.06 7.72
CA VAL A 70 10.15 0.42 6.91
C VAL A 70 10.13 1.91 6.64
N LEU A 71 8.94 2.55 6.64
CA LEU A 71 8.83 4.00 6.46
C LEU A 71 9.46 4.76 7.63
N ALA A 72 10.20 5.82 7.31
CA ALA A 72 10.59 6.83 8.27
C ALA A 72 9.37 7.54 8.85
N ASN A 73 9.52 8.23 9.99
CA ASN A 73 8.47 9.12 10.48
C ASN A 73 8.15 10.17 9.40
N ASP A 74 6.86 10.46 9.24
CA ASP A 74 6.30 11.30 8.17
C ASP A 74 6.52 10.74 6.74
N GLY A 75 7.04 9.52 6.60
CA GLY A 75 7.17 8.84 5.31
C GLY A 75 5.84 8.56 4.64
N ILE A 76 5.83 8.51 3.33
CA ILE A 76 4.64 8.44 2.48
C ILE A 76 4.44 7.03 1.92
N LEU A 77 3.20 6.55 1.99
CA LEU A 77 2.70 5.38 1.28
C LEU A 77 1.65 5.83 0.27
N ASP A 78 1.99 5.81 -1.03
CA ASP A 78 1.08 6.10 -2.15
C ASP A 78 0.55 4.78 -2.71
N ILE A 79 -0.73 4.50 -2.48
CA ILE A 79 -1.40 3.30 -2.98
C ILE A 79 -2.35 3.70 -4.10
N ARG A 80 -2.28 2.97 -5.21
CA ARG A 80 -3.19 3.11 -6.35
C ARG A 80 -3.79 1.75 -6.65
N VAL A 81 -5.12 1.71 -6.75
CA VAL A 81 -5.88 0.49 -6.98
C VAL A 81 -7.07 0.77 -7.89
N PRO A 82 -7.60 -0.23 -8.61
CA PRO A 82 -8.84 -0.03 -9.35
C PRO A 82 -9.97 0.39 -8.39
N TYR A 83 -10.71 1.44 -8.79
CA TYR A 83 -11.84 1.91 -7.98
C TYR A 83 -13.01 0.92 -8.05
N TYR A 84 -13.62 0.60 -6.91
CA TYR A 84 -14.66 -0.44 -6.84
C TYR A 84 -15.87 -0.21 -7.74
N LYS A 85 -16.14 1.03 -8.14
CA LYS A 85 -17.25 1.38 -9.07
C LYS A 85 -16.88 1.19 -10.54
N HIS A 86 -15.62 0.95 -10.84
CA HIS A 86 -15.17 0.76 -12.22
C HIS A 86 -15.01 -0.72 -12.56
N VAL A 87 -15.30 -1.09 -13.80
CA VAL A 87 -15.24 -2.48 -14.28
C VAL A 87 -13.84 -3.10 -14.09
N PHE A 88 -12.78 -2.34 -14.13
CA PHE A 88 -11.41 -2.83 -13.93
C PHE A 88 -11.18 -3.44 -12.55
N ALA A 89 -11.95 -3.06 -11.53
CA ALA A 89 -11.88 -3.71 -10.23
C ALA A 89 -12.23 -5.21 -10.31
N PHE A 90 -13.07 -5.61 -11.27
CA PHE A 90 -13.61 -6.97 -11.41
C PHE A 90 -13.07 -7.73 -12.62
N THR A 91 -12.34 -7.08 -13.52
CA THR A 91 -11.89 -7.68 -14.79
C THR A 91 -10.76 -8.68 -14.56
N ASP A 92 -9.86 -8.41 -13.63
CA ASP A 92 -8.74 -9.29 -13.33
C ASP A 92 -9.14 -10.33 -12.26
N PRO A 93 -9.14 -11.65 -12.61
CA PRO A 93 -9.52 -12.70 -11.66
C PRO A 93 -8.54 -12.88 -10.50
N THR A 94 -7.36 -12.24 -10.54
CA THR A 94 -6.38 -12.28 -9.46
C THR A 94 -6.59 -11.19 -8.41
N HIS A 95 -7.55 -10.28 -8.60
CA HIS A 95 -7.95 -9.31 -7.58
C HIS A 95 -8.63 -10.01 -6.40
N LYS A 96 -8.12 -9.78 -5.21
CA LYS A 96 -8.59 -10.40 -3.96
C LYS A 96 -9.47 -9.46 -3.15
N ARG A 97 -9.46 -8.16 -3.45
CA ARG A 97 -10.27 -7.14 -2.78
C ARG A 97 -10.64 -6.00 -3.69
N PHE A 98 -11.74 -5.36 -3.35
CA PHE A 98 -12.28 -4.21 -4.05
C PHE A 98 -12.20 -3.00 -3.10
N CYS A 99 -11.44 -1.98 -3.48
CA CYS A 99 -11.10 -0.88 -2.60
C CYS A 99 -12.05 0.31 -2.79
N THR A 100 -12.46 0.88 -1.67
CA THR A 100 -13.20 2.13 -1.56
C THR A 100 -12.35 3.17 -0.84
N GLU A 101 -12.82 4.40 -0.78
CA GLU A 101 -12.18 5.49 -0.01
C GLU A 101 -12.01 5.13 1.48
N LEU A 102 -12.85 4.23 2.00
CA LEU A 102 -12.87 3.82 3.41
C LEU A 102 -12.03 2.57 3.70
N THR A 103 -11.49 1.91 2.67
CA THR A 103 -10.76 0.65 2.83
C THR A 103 -9.58 0.79 3.80
N PHE A 104 -8.94 1.96 3.85
CA PHE A 104 -7.74 2.18 4.64
C PHE A 104 -8.02 2.74 6.05
N ASP A 105 -9.27 3.03 6.41
CA ASP A 105 -9.67 3.54 7.73
C ASP A 105 -9.26 2.61 8.89
N TYR A 106 -9.07 1.31 8.63
CA TYR A 106 -8.54 0.36 9.63
C TYR A 106 -7.16 0.75 10.19
N TRP A 107 -6.38 1.52 9.44
CA TRP A 107 -5.03 1.97 9.83
C TRP A 107 -4.93 3.48 10.04
N VAL A 108 -6.07 4.19 10.02
CA VAL A 108 -6.12 5.65 10.18
C VAL A 108 -6.93 6.01 11.43
N PRO A 109 -6.26 6.33 12.55
CA PRO A 109 -6.92 6.85 13.74
C PRO A 109 -7.75 8.09 13.43
N GLY A 110 -9.00 8.13 13.92
CA GLY A 110 -9.92 9.23 13.61
C GLY A 110 -10.45 9.25 12.17
N GLY A 111 -10.33 8.13 11.44
CA GLY A 111 -10.91 7.96 10.11
C GLY A 111 -12.42 8.14 10.09
N ALA A 112 -12.98 8.36 8.88
CA ALA A 112 -14.35 8.84 8.67
C ALA A 112 -15.45 7.97 9.32
N VAL A 113 -15.20 6.65 9.47
CA VAL A 113 -16.19 5.69 10.01
C VAL A 113 -15.70 4.96 11.25
N GLY A 114 -14.58 5.37 11.84
CA GLY A 114 -14.07 4.82 13.12
C GLY A 114 -13.65 3.35 13.05
N LEU A 115 -13.26 2.85 11.91
CA LEU A 115 -12.85 1.44 11.74
C LEU A 115 -11.57 1.11 12.50
N HIS A 116 -10.65 2.06 12.62
CA HIS A 116 -9.42 1.90 13.39
C HIS A 116 -9.73 1.64 14.88
N GLU A 117 -10.57 2.45 15.50
CA GLU A 117 -10.95 2.36 16.92
C GLU A 117 -11.75 1.10 17.20
N ALA A 118 -12.62 0.71 16.26
CA ALA A 118 -13.49 -0.45 16.45
C ALA A 118 -12.77 -1.79 16.17
N TYR A 119 -11.94 -1.84 15.16
CA TYR A 119 -11.42 -3.11 14.62
C TYR A 119 -9.92 -3.09 14.27
N GLY A 120 -9.23 -1.97 14.41
CA GLY A 120 -7.83 -1.82 13.98
C GLY A 120 -6.89 -2.87 14.57
N ALA A 121 -7.14 -3.33 15.81
CA ALA A 121 -6.36 -4.39 16.45
C ALA A 121 -6.37 -5.71 15.63
N GLY A 122 -7.50 -6.05 15.00
CA GLY A 122 -7.60 -7.22 14.12
C GLY A 122 -6.81 -7.10 12.82
N PHE A 123 -6.40 -5.88 12.46
CA PHE A 123 -5.61 -5.55 11.28
C PHE A 123 -4.18 -5.10 11.60
N GLY A 124 -3.69 -5.42 12.81
CA GLY A 124 -2.34 -5.09 13.25
C GLY A 124 -2.17 -3.66 13.79
N SER A 125 -3.22 -2.85 13.80
CA SER A 125 -3.23 -1.50 14.36
C SER A 125 -3.53 -1.54 15.86
N VAL A 126 -2.55 -1.94 16.65
CA VAL A 126 -2.57 -1.86 18.11
C VAL A 126 -1.65 -0.74 18.58
N GLU A 127 -1.63 -0.42 19.86
CA GLU A 127 -0.66 0.51 20.42
C GLU A 127 0.76 0.09 20.00
N GLY A 128 1.47 0.97 19.27
CA GLY A 128 2.76 0.68 18.64
C GLY A 128 2.69 -0.05 17.28
N GLY A 129 1.50 -0.32 16.75
CA GLY A 129 1.29 -0.91 15.42
C GLY A 129 1.13 0.13 14.30
N PRO A 130 0.82 -0.32 13.06
CA PRO A 130 0.74 0.56 11.92
C PRO A 130 -0.38 1.59 12.06
N ARG A 131 0.01 2.85 12.07
CA ARG A 131 -0.88 4.02 12.12
C ARG A 131 -0.48 5.04 11.07
N PHE A 132 -1.48 5.52 10.34
CA PHE A 132 -1.30 6.51 9.30
C PHE A 132 -2.28 7.66 9.48
N THR A 133 -2.05 8.75 8.77
CA THR A 133 -3.06 9.77 8.47
C THR A 133 -3.21 9.89 6.98
N TYR A 134 -4.40 10.28 6.52
CA TYR A 134 -4.61 10.61 5.11
C TYR A 134 -3.87 11.89 4.75
N ASP A 135 -3.05 11.82 3.72
CA ASP A 135 -2.42 12.98 3.07
C ASP A 135 -3.20 13.37 1.79
N GLY A 136 -3.96 12.44 1.23
CA GLY A 136 -4.87 12.66 0.11
C GLY A 136 -5.63 11.42 -0.30
N ILE A 137 -6.84 11.65 -0.80
CA ILE A 137 -7.66 10.63 -1.48
C ILE A 137 -8.18 11.26 -2.76
N SER A 138 -8.01 10.61 -3.89
CA SER A 138 -8.47 11.08 -5.19
C SER A 138 -8.88 9.95 -6.12
N LEU A 139 -9.81 10.23 -7.01
CA LEU A 139 -10.12 9.38 -8.15
C LEU A 139 -9.32 9.88 -9.35
N VAL A 140 -8.69 8.98 -10.07
CA VAL A 140 -7.77 9.26 -11.17
C VAL A 140 -8.32 8.63 -12.46
N GLY A 141 -7.99 9.23 -13.60
CA GLY A 141 -8.46 8.81 -14.91
C GLY A 141 -9.75 9.53 -15.36
N GLU A 142 -10.01 9.53 -16.66
CA GLU A 142 -11.16 10.23 -17.26
C GLU A 142 -12.50 9.64 -16.79
N GLN A 143 -12.54 8.34 -16.50
CA GLN A 143 -13.72 7.61 -16.04
C GLN A 143 -13.65 7.27 -14.53
N GLN A 144 -12.71 7.89 -13.80
CA GLN A 144 -12.47 7.60 -12.38
C GLN A 144 -12.20 6.10 -12.12
N GLU A 145 -11.40 5.50 -12.97
CA GLU A 145 -11.10 4.06 -12.94
C GLU A 145 -10.15 3.67 -11.81
N GLU A 146 -9.35 4.59 -11.30
CA GLU A 146 -8.36 4.36 -10.27
C GLU A 146 -8.65 5.18 -9.00
N LEU A 147 -8.55 4.54 -7.85
CA LEU A 147 -8.49 5.18 -6.52
C LEU A 147 -7.03 5.34 -6.12
N ARG A 148 -6.61 6.57 -5.87
CA ARG A 148 -5.31 6.89 -5.27
C ARG A 148 -5.50 7.31 -3.82
N VAL A 149 -4.81 6.65 -2.90
CA VAL A 149 -4.78 6.95 -1.48
C VAL A 149 -3.35 7.22 -1.05
N VAL A 150 -3.10 8.40 -0.53
CA VAL A 150 -1.79 8.79 0.01
C VAL A 150 -1.89 8.83 1.52
N LEU A 151 -1.08 8.00 2.17
CA LEU A 151 -1.00 7.84 3.61
C LEU A 151 0.35 8.32 4.12
N ARG A 152 0.33 9.06 5.22
CA ARG A 152 1.53 9.50 5.93
C ARG A 152 1.68 8.70 7.22
N LYS A 153 2.86 8.13 7.45
CA LYS A 153 3.17 7.40 8.68
C LYS A 153 3.07 8.32 9.90
N LEU A 154 2.32 7.89 10.90
CA LEU A 154 2.32 8.45 12.25
C LEU A 154 3.39 7.76 13.11
N PRO A 155 4.00 8.48 14.04
CA PRO A 155 4.98 7.94 14.99
C PRO A 155 4.44 6.78 15.82
#